data_2d1de3d38f519bb23b7654460f118c1f
#
_entry.id   2d1de3d38f519bb23b7654460f118c1f
#
_cell.length_a   1.000
_cell.length_b   1.000
_cell.length_c   1.000
_cell.angle_alpha   90.00
_cell.angle_beta   90.00
_cell.angle_gamma   90.00
#
_symmetry.space_group_name_H-M   'P 1'
#
loop_
_entity.id
_entity.type
_entity.pdbx_description
1 polymer ?
#
loop_
_entity_poly.entity_id
_entity_poly.type
_entity_poly.pdbx_seq_one_letter_code
_entity_poly.pdbx_strand_id
1 'polypeptide(L)'
;MNLTYQELKDGNEKLGLYKAEWLSDKIFDYFSEPGYFHQLVNSRPCIIVGGRGTGKTTVLKSLSYEGQSRLNKESSPSEWNFYGLYWKVNLNRITSFVKRGLSDNEWQPYFIHYLNLILCHKLCQFAVWYEKTQDQKLNLDERLLRKAVTTLNIPIEYVQNIEDLEDEIDILIAELESKLNTISSDDKIFLTMLGAPIDRVSELLLQTTELNGKQFVFLIDEFENFEDYQQCIVNTLMKQINHLYTFKNRCQRVGLEKTFNFKRK
;
A
#
# COMPACT_ATOMS: atom_id res chain seq x y z
N MET A 1 30.00 15.49 18.75
CA MET A 1 30.92 15.44 17.60
C MET A 1 30.71 16.74 16.84
N ASN A 2 31.70 17.65 16.83
CA ASN A 2 31.59 18.92 16.09
C ASN A 2 32.03 18.66 14.66
N LEU A 3 31.10 18.67 13.72
CA LEU A 3 31.41 18.61 12.30
C LEU A 3 32.17 19.86 11.87
N THR A 4 33.22 19.71 11.06
CA THR A 4 33.97 20.83 10.52
C THR A 4 33.13 21.59 9.50
N TYR A 5 33.44 22.88 9.29
CA TYR A 5 32.73 23.73 8.29
C TYR A 5 32.79 23.13 6.87
N GLN A 6 33.84 22.40 6.53
CA GLN A 6 33.99 21.70 5.26
C GLN A 6 33.03 20.54 5.13
N GLU A 7 32.87 19.73 6.19
CA GLU A 7 31.89 18.59 6.22
C GLU A 7 30.45 19.06 6.17
N LEU A 8 30.16 20.24 6.76
CA LEU A 8 28.84 20.86 6.66
C LEU A 8 28.55 21.39 5.25
N LYS A 9 29.55 21.89 4.54
CA LYS A 9 29.44 22.40 3.18
C LYS A 9 29.25 21.25 2.18
N ASP A 10 30.05 20.21 2.29
CA ASP A 10 29.92 18.99 1.48
C ASP A 10 28.60 18.25 1.75
N GLY A 11 28.11 18.27 2.99
CA GLY A 11 26.80 17.77 3.38
C GLY A 11 25.64 18.57 2.77
N ASN A 12 25.74 19.91 2.75
CA ASN A 12 24.73 20.79 2.19
C ASN A 12 24.65 20.73 0.65
N GLU A 13 25.75 20.57 -0.06
CA GLU A 13 25.75 20.37 -1.51
C GLU A 13 25.09 19.04 -1.89
N LYS A 14 25.20 18.00 -1.07
CA LYS A 14 24.53 16.71 -1.28
C LYS A 14 23.05 16.74 -0.88
N LEU A 15 22.67 17.40 0.20
CA LEU A 15 21.27 17.47 0.67
C LEU A 15 20.31 18.17 -0.31
N GLY A 16 20.80 19.11 -1.14
CA GLY A 16 19.98 19.78 -2.16
C GLY A 16 19.61 18.92 -3.37
N LEU A 17 20.29 17.78 -3.58
CA LEU A 17 20.16 16.93 -4.76
C LEU A 17 19.38 15.63 -4.50
N TYR A 18 19.14 15.24 -3.24
CA TYR A 18 18.52 13.95 -2.92
C TYR A 18 17.00 14.05 -2.79
N LYS A 19 16.28 13.56 -3.79
CA LYS A 19 14.89 13.16 -3.57
C LYS A 19 14.88 11.94 -2.65
N ALA A 20 13.91 11.89 -1.73
CA ALA A 20 13.68 10.74 -0.84
C ALA A 20 13.63 9.40 -1.60
N GLU A 21 13.28 9.45 -2.88
CA GLU A 21 13.22 8.33 -3.81
C GLU A 21 14.59 7.76 -4.18
N TRP A 22 15.65 8.58 -4.20
CA TRP A 22 17.00 8.16 -4.57
C TRP A 22 17.83 7.66 -3.39
N LEU A 23 17.39 7.98 -2.16
CA LEU A 23 18.09 7.58 -0.94
C LEU A 23 17.85 6.11 -0.60
N SER A 24 16.86 5.44 -1.24
CA SER A 24 16.50 4.06 -0.91
C SER A 24 16.49 3.86 0.62
N ASP A 25 17.29 2.94 1.12
CA ASP A 25 17.39 2.60 2.54
C ASP A 25 18.05 3.67 3.41
N LYS A 26 18.92 4.51 2.83
CA LYS A 26 19.58 5.61 3.54
C LYS A 26 18.61 6.71 4.00
N ILE A 27 17.37 6.69 3.54
CA ILE A 27 16.34 7.64 3.98
C ILE A 27 16.10 7.54 5.49
N PHE A 28 16.27 6.36 6.07
CA PHE A 28 16.06 6.11 7.49
C PHE A 28 17.19 6.63 8.37
N ASP A 29 18.42 6.74 7.83
CA ASP A 29 19.58 7.29 8.57
C ASP A 29 19.40 8.79 8.84
N TYR A 30 18.59 9.47 8.04
CA TYR A 30 18.28 10.90 8.17
C TYR A 30 16.89 11.17 8.73
N PHE A 31 16.16 10.12 9.12
CA PHE A 31 14.81 10.28 9.66
C PHE A 31 14.87 10.88 11.07
N SER A 32 14.14 11.98 11.25
CA SER A 32 13.85 12.55 12.56
C SER A 32 12.34 12.60 12.72
N GLU A 33 11.83 12.07 13.81
CA GLU A 33 10.42 12.02 14.09
C GLU A 33 9.84 13.44 14.19
N PRO A 34 8.87 13.81 13.32
CA PRO A 34 8.18 15.08 13.46
C PRO A 34 7.27 15.06 14.69
N GLY A 35 7.01 16.21 15.32
CA GLY A 35 6.23 16.30 16.55
C GLY A 35 4.80 15.72 16.48
N TYR A 36 4.25 15.53 15.28
CA TYR A 36 2.95 14.88 15.05
C TYR A 36 3.05 13.35 14.81
N PHE A 37 4.25 12.77 14.78
CA PHE A 37 4.46 11.35 14.42
C PHE A 37 3.66 10.40 15.31
N HIS A 38 3.62 10.64 16.62
CA HIS A 38 2.83 9.86 17.57
C HIS A 38 1.33 9.79 17.24
N GLN A 39 0.80 10.80 16.54
CA GLN A 39 -0.61 10.81 16.08
C GLN A 39 -0.83 9.88 14.89
N LEU A 40 0.23 9.45 14.21
CA LEU A 40 0.16 8.53 13.09
C LEU A 40 0.27 7.07 13.52
N VAL A 41 0.83 6.82 14.72
CA VAL A 41 1.00 5.47 15.29
C VAL A 41 -0.30 5.02 15.96
N ASN A 42 -1.38 4.96 15.18
CA ASN A 42 -2.69 4.48 15.63
C ASN A 42 -3.46 3.84 14.47
N SER A 43 -4.58 3.20 14.76
CA SER A 43 -5.43 2.50 13.80
C SER A 43 -6.45 3.40 13.07
N ARG A 44 -6.39 4.73 13.24
CA ARG A 44 -7.36 5.63 12.60
C ARG A 44 -6.91 6.00 11.19
N PRO A 45 -7.83 6.04 10.22
CA PRO A 45 -7.54 6.60 8.91
C PRO A 45 -7.08 8.06 9.03
N CYS A 46 -6.06 8.45 8.28
CA CYS A 46 -5.65 9.85 8.25
C CYS A 46 -5.09 10.25 6.88
N ILE A 47 -5.10 11.56 6.61
CA ILE A 47 -4.51 12.15 5.41
C ILE A 47 -3.42 13.11 5.86
N ILE A 48 -2.18 12.87 5.41
CA ILE A 48 -1.04 13.74 5.67
C ILE A 48 -0.94 14.76 4.53
N VAL A 49 -1.17 16.01 4.85
CA VAL A 49 -1.16 17.11 3.87
C VAL A 49 0.04 18.01 4.09
N GLY A 50 0.67 18.45 3.00
CA GLY A 50 1.78 19.40 3.08
C GLY A 50 2.40 19.72 1.73
N GLY A 51 3.24 20.74 1.65
CA GLY A 51 3.97 21.13 0.45
C GLY A 51 4.96 20.06 -0.02
N ARG A 52 5.51 20.25 -1.23
CA ARG A 52 6.60 19.40 -1.75
C ARG A 52 7.84 19.56 -0.87
N GLY A 53 8.58 18.48 -0.65
CA GLY A 53 9.83 18.50 0.14
C GLY A 53 9.64 18.53 1.67
N THR A 54 8.42 18.46 2.21
CA THR A 54 8.18 18.49 3.67
C THR A 54 8.35 17.13 4.38
N GLY A 55 9.02 16.16 3.75
CA GLY A 55 9.34 14.87 4.38
C GLY A 55 8.18 13.86 4.47
N LYS A 56 7.01 14.11 3.87
CA LYS A 56 5.83 13.24 3.97
C LYS A 56 6.09 11.80 3.52
N THR A 57 6.80 11.62 2.41
CA THR A 57 7.22 10.29 1.91
C THR A 57 8.08 9.56 2.94
N THR A 58 9.03 10.28 3.58
CA THR A 58 9.89 9.72 4.62
C THR A 58 9.07 9.26 5.82
N VAL A 59 8.10 10.08 6.24
CA VAL A 59 7.16 9.75 7.34
C VAL A 59 6.32 8.51 7.01
N LEU A 60 5.77 8.39 5.79
CA LEU A 60 5.03 7.17 5.41
C LEU A 60 5.94 5.95 5.36
N LYS A 61 7.14 6.08 4.77
CA LYS A 61 8.10 4.97 4.72
C LYS A 61 8.58 4.55 6.11
N SER A 62 8.73 5.47 7.07
CA SER A 62 9.11 5.11 8.45
C SER A 62 8.02 4.32 9.19
N LEU A 63 6.76 4.47 8.77
CA LEU A 63 5.63 3.66 9.29
C LEU A 63 5.50 2.31 8.58
N SER A 64 6.16 2.08 7.43
CA SER A 64 6.12 0.78 6.76
C SER A 64 6.84 -0.30 7.57
N TYR A 65 6.52 -1.56 7.31
CA TYR A 65 7.19 -2.67 8.00
C TYR A 65 8.70 -2.67 7.77
N GLU A 66 9.17 -2.30 6.57
CA GLU A 66 10.60 -2.14 6.28
C GLU A 66 11.21 -1.00 7.10
N GLY A 67 10.47 0.14 7.19
CA GLY A 67 10.90 1.30 7.97
C GLY A 67 10.94 1.02 9.46
N GLN A 68 9.89 0.40 10.00
CA GLN A 68 9.83 0.00 11.41
C GLN A 68 10.99 -0.96 11.76
N SER A 69 11.26 -1.96 10.91
CA SER A 69 12.36 -2.91 11.11
C SER A 69 13.74 -2.23 11.16
N ARG A 70 13.94 -1.17 10.38
CA ARG A 70 15.22 -0.43 10.35
C ARG A 70 15.37 0.56 11.48
N LEU A 71 14.28 1.21 11.88
CA LEU A 71 14.28 2.21 12.94
C LEU A 71 14.27 1.57 14.34
N ASN A 72 13.58 0.43 14.51
CA ASN A 72 13.37 -0.26 15.77
C ASN A 72 14.13 -1.61 15.81
N LYS A 73 15.46 -1.56 15.63
CA LYS A 73 16.30 -2.78 15.54
C LYS A 73 16.22 -3.68 16.78
N GLU A 74 15.83 -3.14 17.92
CA GLU A 74 15.73 -3.89 19.18
C GLU A 74 14.36 -4.54 19.39
N SER A 75 13.34 -4.16 18.60
CA SER A 75 11.97 -4.68 18.71
C SER A 75 11.69 -5.72 17.62
N SER A 76 11.23 -6.90 18.03
CA SER A 76 10.78 -7.92 17.08
C SER A 76 9.51 -7.49 16.33
N PRO A 77 9.37 -7.79 15.04
CA PRO A 77 8.11 -7.59 14.32
C PRO A 77 6.87 -8.16 15.01
N SER A 78 7.01 -9.25 15.75
CA SER A 78 5.92 -9.85 16.54
C SER A 78 5.38 -8.94 17.67
N GLU A 79 6.17 -7.96 18.11
CA GLU A 79 5.80 -7.02 19.18
C GLU A 79 5.07 -5.77 18.66
N TRP A 80 5.09 -5.52 17.36
CA TRP A 80 4.48 -4.32 16.79
C TRP A 80 2.96 -4.38 16.87
N ASN A 81 2.33 -3.22 17.02
CA ASN A 81 0.87 -3.10 17.10
C ASN A 81 0.18 -3.15 15.74
N PHE A 82 0.88 -2.76 14.68
CA PHE A 82 0.39 -2.76 13.31
C PHE A 82 1.51 -2.97 12.32
N TYR A 83 1.16 -3.35 11.09
CA TYR A 83 2.08 -3.50 9.98
C TYR A 83 1.73 -2.51 8.86
N GLY A 84 2.62 -1.56 8.62
CA GLY A 84 2.47 -0.56 7.56
C GLY A 84 2.87 -1.13 6.20
N LEU A 85 1.96 -1.06 5.23
CA LEU A 85 2.13 -1.56 3.86
C LEU A 85 2.27 -0.36 2.91
N TYR A 86 3.50 0.00 2.56
CA TYR A 86 3.77 1.17 1.74
C TYR A 86 3.49 0.91 0.26
N TRP A 87 2.70 1.80 -0.34
CA TRP A 87 2.44 1.83 -1.78
C TRP A 87 2.57 3.24 -2.34
N LYS A 88 3.51 3.42 -3.26
CA LYS A 88 3.62 4.63 -4.06
C LYS A 88 2.77 4.48 -5.32
N VAL A 89 1.82 5.39 -5.51
CA VAL A 89 0.97 5.40 -6.70
C VAL A 89 1.80 5.70 -7.96
N ASN A 90 1.84 4.75 -8.87
CA ASN A 90 2.54 4.91 -10.15
C ASN A 90 1.63 5.60 -11.16
N LEU A 91 1.95 6.86 -11.49
CA LEU A 91 1.18 7.68 -12.42
C LEU A 91 0.96 6.99 -13.78
N ASN A 92 2.00 6.34 -14.34
CA ASN A 92 1.90 5.70 -15.65
C ASN A 92 0.90 4.53 -15.64
N ARG A 93 0.86 3.75 -14.55
CA ARG A 93 -0.11 2.65 -14.39
C ARG A 93 -1.53 3.19 -14.20
N ILE A 94 -1.69 4.21 -13.36
CA ILE A 94 -3.01 4.80 -13.07
C ILE A 94 -3.64 5.45 -14.29
N THR A 95 -2.86 6.17 -15.10
CA THR A 95 -3.35 6.80 -16.35
C THR A 95 -3.71 5.78 -17.44
N SER A 96 -3.37 4.51 -17.28
CA SER A 96 -3.83 3.45 -18.18
C SER A 96 -5.33 3.16 -18.07
N PHE A 97 -5.96 3.56 -16.95
CA PHE A 97 -7.40 3.45 -16.71
C PHE A 97 -8.16 4.74 -17.10
N VAL A 98 -7.63 5.53 -18.01
CA VAL A 98 -8.25 6.79 -18.44
C VAL A 98 -8.27 6.87 -19.96
N LYS A 99 -9.40 7.36 -20.52
CA LYS A 99 -9.56 7.58 -21.96
C LYS A 99 -9.63 6.27 -22.75
N ARG A 100 -9.19 6.23 -23.99
CA ARG A 100 -9.22 5.04 -24.86
C ARG A 100 -10.64 4.56 -25.25
N GLY A 101 -11.59 5.49 -25.37
CA GLY A 101 -12.94 5.18 -25.82
C GLY A 101 -13.90 4.66 -24.73
N LEU A 102 -13.41 4.41 -23.51
CA LEU A 102 -14.25 4.05 -22.37
C LEU A 102 -14.47 5.25 -21.44
N SER A 103 -15.67 5.35 -20.88
CA SER A 103 -16.02 6.32 -19.83
C SER A 103 -15.46 5.91 -18.46
N ASP A 104 -15.44 6.84 -17.50
CA ASP A 104 -15.02 6.57 -16.12
C ASP A 104 -15.84 5.43 -15.48
N ASN A 105 -17.15 5.34 -15.80
CA ASN A 105 -18.00 4.26 -15.27
C ASN A 105 -17.62 2.88 -15.83
N GLU A 106 -17.18 2.82 -17.09
CA GLU A 106 -16.71 1.58 -17.70
C GLU A 106 -15.31 1.19 -17.19
N TRP A 107 -14.45 2.17 -16.89
CA TRP A 107 -13.15 1.91 -16.28
C TRP A 107 -13.22 1.51 -14.80
N GLN A 108 -14.26 1.92 -14.08
CA GLN A 108 -14.40 1.71 -12.64
C GLN A 108 -14.22 0.25 -12.20
N PRO A 109 -14.86 -0.77 -12.81
CA PRO A 109 -14.69 -2.16 -12.41
C PRO A 109 -13.24 -2.67 -12.60
N TYR A 110 -12.57 -2.26 -13.66
CA TYR A 110 -11.17 -2.65 -13.93
C TYR A 110 -10.22 -2.01 -12.92
N PHE A 111 -10.43 -0.73 -12.60
CA PHE A 111 -9.64 -0.06 -11.58
C PHE A 111 -9.87 -0.65 -10.18
N ILE A 112 -11.10 -1.01 -9.84
CA ILE A 112 -11.43 -1.72 -8.59
C ILE A 112 -10.65 -3.04 -8.50
N HIS A 113 -10.65 -3.83 -9.57
CA HIS A 113 -9.94 -5.09 -9.62
C HIS A 113 -8.43 -4.89 -9.47
N TYR A 114 -7.85 -3.94 -10.22
CA TYR A 114 -6.45 -3.56 -10.09
C TYR A 114 -6.08 -3.13 -8.67
N LEU A 115 -6.90 -2.28 -8.05
CA LEU A 115 -6.70 -1.83 -6.68
C LEU A 115 -6.70 -3.00 -5.69
N ASN A 116 -7.65 -3.92 -5.81
CA ASN A 116 -7.71 -5.13 -4.99
C ASN A 116 -6.45 -5.98 -5.15
N LEU A 117 -5.99 -6.22 -6.38
CA LEU A 117 -4.78 -7.01 -6.64
C LEU A 117 -3.55 -6.36 -6.04
N ILE A 118 -3.34 -5.05 -6.24
CA ILE A 118 -2.19 -4.32 -5.66
C ILE A 118 -2.19 -4.39 -4.13
N LEU A 119 -3.33 -4.18 -3.48
CA LEU A 119 -3.40 -4.22 -2.03
C LEU A 119 -3.23 -5.65 -1.48
N CYS A 120 -3.78 -6.66 -2.15
CA CYS A 120 -3.51 -8.07 -1.80
C CYS A 120 -2.03 -8.43 -1.99
N HIS A 121 -1.40 -8.00 -3.08
CA HIS A 121 0.03 -8.20 -3.31
C HIS A 121 0.87 -7.59 -2.18
N LYS A 122 0.52 -6.36 -1.70
CA LYS A 122 1.22 -5.75 -0.56
C LYS A 122 1.06 -6.54 0.74
N LEU A 123 -0.08 -7.18 0.98
CA LEU A 123 -0.29 -8.07 2.11
C LEU A 123 0.60 -9.31 2.01
N CYS A 124 0.66 -9.95 0.84
CA CYS A 124 1.49 -11.13 0.62
C CYS A 124 2.99 -10.80 0.68
N GLN A 125 3.44 -9.68 0.10
CA GLN A 125 4.82 -9.20 0.21
C GLN A 125 5.25 -9.03 1.68
N PHE A 126 4.40 -8.43 2.50
CA PHE A 126 4.65 -8.34 3.93
C PHE A 126 4.77 -9.72 4.59
N ALA A 127 3.85 -10.65 4.29
CA ALA A 127 3.83 -11.96 4.91
C ALA A 127 5.09 -12.78 4.53
N VAL A 128 5.51 -12.76 3.26
CA VAL A 128 6.77 -13.38 2.80
C VAL A 128 7.98 -12.74 3.49
N TRP A 129 8.00 -11.40 3.63
CA TRP A 129 9.05 -10.72 4.38
C TRP A 129 9.06 -11.13 5.86
N TYR A 130 7.87 -11.24 6.47
CA TYR A 130 7.72 -11.63 7.88
C TYR A 130 8.28 -13.03 8.11
N GLU A 131 7.91 -14.00 7.29
CA GLU A 131 8.43 -15.38 7.35
C GLU A 131 9.96 -15.42 7.25
N LYS A 132 10.54 -14.69 6.29
CA LYS A 132 11.99 -14.60 6.09
C LYS A 132 12.70 -13.90 7.25
N THR A 133 12.09 -12.90 7.86
CA THR A 133 12.68 -12.13 8.96
C THR A 133 12.62 -12.87 10.29
N GLN A 134 11.56 -13.62 10.54
CA GLN A 134 11.36 -14.39 11.76
C GLN A 134 11.89 -15.84 11.65
N ASP A 135 12.37 -16.24 10.48
CA ASP A 135 12.76 -17.64 10.16
C ASP A 135 11.65 -18.64 10.55
N GLN A 136 10.40 -18.26 10.33
CA GLN A 136 9.22 -19.03 10.72
C GLN A 136 8.13 -18.92 9.66
N LYS A 137 7.61 -20.06 9.22
CA LYS A 137 6.47 -20.11 8.30
C LYS A 137 5.16 -19.78 9.02
N LEU A 138 4.30 -18.98 8.38
CA LEU A 138 2.94 -18.72 8.84
C LEU A 138 2.09 -19.99 8.65
N ASN A 139 1.40 -20.38 9.71
CA ASN A 139 0.48 -21.53 9.64
C ASN A 139 -0.87 -21.05 9.10
N LEU A 140 -1.03 -21.09 7.77
CA LEU A 140 -2.24 -20.64 7.09
C LEU A 140 -3.38 -21.65 7.27
N ASP A 141 -4.55 -21.18 7.66
CA ASP A 141 -5.76 -22.01 7.69
C ASP A 141 -6.21 -22.34 6.25
N GLU A 142 -6.27 -23.63 5.93
CA GLU A 142 -6.57 -24.12 4.58
C GLU A 142 -7.95 -23.66 4.07
N ARG A 143 -8.94 -23.54 4.96
CA ARG A 143 -10.28 -23.06 4.60
C ARG A 143 -10.27 -21.58 4.25
N LEU A 144 -9.50 -20.77 4.98
CA LEU A 144 -9.35 -19.33 4.70
C LEU A 144 -8.52 -19.11 3.42
N LEU A 145 -7.46 -19.90 3.23
CA LEU A 145 -6.70 -19.89 1.98
C LEU A 145 -7.58 -20.18 0.77
N ARG A 146 -8.40 -21.23 0.85
CA ARG A 146 -9.36 -21.57 -0.20
C ARG A 146 -10.33 -20.43 -0.52
N LYS A 147 -10.83 -19.71 0.51
CA LYS A 147 -11.69 -18.54 0.31
C LYS A 147 -10.96 -17.39 -0.39
N ALA A 148 -9.71 -17.11 0.02
CA ALA A 148 -8.90 -16.05 -0.57
C ALA A 148 -8.64 -16.31 -2.07
N VAL A 149 -8.13 -17.49 -2.42
CA VAL A 149 -7.85 -17.85 -3.81
C VAL A 149 -9.11 -17.91 -4.68
N THR A 150 -10.22 -18.43 -4.14
CA THR A 150 -11.50 -18.44 -4.86
C THR A 150 -11.99 -17.02 -5.16
N THR A 151 -11.84 -16.08 -4.22
CA THR A 151 -12.24 -14.69 -4.43
C THR A 151 -11.39 -13.99 -5.49
N LEU A 152 -10.13 -14.42 -5.67
CA LEU A 152 -9.21 -13.93 -6.69
C LEU A 152 -9.32 -14.70 -8.03
N ASN A 153 -10.13 -15.77 -8.07
CA ASN A 153 -10.22 -16.70 -9.20
C ASN A 153 -8.89 -17.41 -9.51
N ILE A 154 -8.11 -17.70 -8.48
CA ILE A 154 -6.87 -18.47 -8.57
C ILE A 154 -7.21 -19.96 -8.32
N PRO A 155 -6.74 -20.90 -9.15
CA PRO A 155 -6.89 -22.33 -8.87
C PRO A 155 -6.15 -22.71 -7.58
N ILE A 156 -6.85 -23.45 -6.69
CA ILE A 156 -6.27 -23.80 -5.37
C ILE A 156 -5.00 -24.66 -5.47
N GLU A 157 -4.87 -25.45 -6.53
CA GLU A 157 -3.71 -26.30 -6.80
C GLU A 157 -2.41 -25.52 -7.05
N TYR A 158 -2.50 -24.22 -7.36
CA TYR A 158 -1.34 -23.37 -7.59
C TYR A 158 -0.79 -22.74 -6.30
N VAL A 159 -1.55 -22.82 -5.19
CA VAL A 159 -1.22 -22.09 -3.96
C VAL A 159 -1.16 -23.06 -2.78
N GLN A 160 0.05 -23.32 -2.28
CA GLN A 160 0.30 -24.15 -1.10
C GLN A 160 0.78 -23.32 0.11
N ASN A 161 1.36 -22.16 -0.15
CA ASN A 161 1.92 -21.26 0.86
C ASN A 161 1.73 -19.78 0.44
N ILE A 162 2.23 -18.86 1.26
CA ILE A 162 2.05 -17.43 1.02
C ILE A 162 2.92 -16.92 -0.15
N GLU A 163 4.05 -17.52 -0.43
CA GLU A 163 4.93 -17.17 -1.55
C GLU A 163 4.25 -17.50 -2.88
N ASP A 164 3.64 -18.70 -2.99
CA ASP A 164 2.83 -19.07 -4.17
C ASP A 164 1.66 -18.09 -4.38
N LEU A 165 0.99 -17.65 -3.29
CA LEU A 165 -0.11 -16.67 -3.39
C LEU A 165 0.40 -15.31 -3.85
N GLU A 166 1.58 -14.86 -3.41
CA GLU A 166 2.21 -13.62 -3.90
C GLU A 166 2.47 -13.70 -5.39
N ASP A 167 3.10 -14.79 -5.85
CA ASP A 167 3.46 -15.01 -7.25
C ASP A 167 2.22 -15.04 -8.16
N GLU A 168 1.18 -15.76 -7.76
CA GLU A 168 -0.08 -15.82 -8.54
C GLU A 168 -0.78 -14.46 -8.63
N ILE A 169 -0.76 -13.65 -7.56
CA ILE A 169 -1.31 -12.29 -7.61
C ILE A 169 -0.47 -11.40 -8.53
N ASP A 170 0.86 -11.51 -8.54
CA ASP A 170 1.72 -10.75 -9.44
C ASP A 170 1.45 -11.12 -10.92
N ILE A 171 1.22 -12.41 -11.20
CA ILE A 171 0.79 -12.89 -12.53
C ILE A 171 -0.55 -12.24 -12.92
N LEU A 172 -1.56 -12.20 -12.03
CA LEU A 172 -2.85 -11.57 -12.31
C LEU A 172 -2.71 -10.06 -12.58
N ILE A 173 -1.81 -9.37 -11.88
CA ILE A 173 -1.49 -7.95 -12.13
C ILE A 173 -0.91 -7.80 -13.53
N ALA A 174 0.08 -8.60 -13.89
CA ALA A 174 0.74 -8.55 -15.20
C ALA A 174 -0.25 -8.87 -16.35
N GLU A 175 -1.13 -9.85 -16.17
CA GLU A 175 -2.19 -10.18 -17.12
C GLU A 175 -3.16 -9.02 -17.33
N LEU A 176 -3.63 -8.39 -16.25
CA LEU A 176 -4.50 -7.23 -16.32
C LEU A 176 -3.80 -6.08 -17.03
N GLU A 177 -2.57 -5.73 -16.64
CA GLU A 177 -1.79 -4.67 -17.25
C GLU A 177 -1.56 -4.90 -18.76
N SER A 178 -1.31 -6.14 -19.17
CA SER A 178 -1.15 -6.49 -20.58
C SER A 178 -2.42 -6.26 -21.41
N LYS A 179 -3.58 -6.50 -20.81
CA LYS A 179 -4.91 -6.36 -21.44
C LYS A 179 -5.40 -4.91 -21.48
N LEU A 180 -4.99 -4.04 -20.56
CA LEU A 180 -5.50 -2.66 -20.45
C LEU A 180 -5.40 -1.85 -21.75
N ASN A 181 -4.43 -2.16 -22.61
CA ASN A 181 -4.22 -1.47 -23.87
C ASN A 181 -5.18 -1.90 -24.97
N THR A 182 -5.81 -3.05 -24.84
CA THR A 182 -6.65 -3.71 -25.86
C THR A 182 -8.09 -3.92 -25.38
N ILE A 183 -8.41 -3.57 -24.12
CA ILE A 183 -9.74 -3.74 -23.54
C ILE A 183 -10.78 -3.02 -24.39
N SER A 184 -11.84 -3.76 -24.72
CA SER A 184 -13.08 -3.29 -25.35
C SER A 184 -14.28 -3.59 -24.43
N SER A 185 -15.42 -2.96 -24.69
CA SER A 185 -16.67 -3.19 -23.94
C SER A 185 -17.15 -4.64 -23.97
N ASP A 186 -16.68 -5.44 -24.93
CA ASP A 186 -17.12 -6.82 -25.15
C ASP A 186 -16.22 -7.86 -24.45
N ASP A 187 -15.11 -7.41 -23.83
CA ASP A 187 -14.17 -8.31 -23.17
C ASP A 187 -14.73 -8.86 -21.85
N LYS A 188 -14.77 -10.20 -21.77
CA LYS A 188 -15.13 -10.92 -20.54
C LYS A 188 -13.89 -11.17 -19.69
N ILE A 189 -13.57 -10.23 -18.80
CA ILE A 189 -12.50 -10.38 -17.82
C ILE A 189 -13.14 -10.64 -16.46
N PHE A 190 -12.56 -11.56 -15.69
CA PHE A 190 -12.97 -11.74 -14.30
C PHE A 190 -12.58 -10.51 -13.48
N LEU A 191 -13.55 -9.91 -12.82
CA LEU A 191 -13.37 -8.70 -12.02
C LEU A 191 -13.89 -8.91 -10.60
N THR A 192 -13.13 -8.46 -9.62
CA THR A 192 -13.46 -8.62 -8.20
C THR A 192 -14.25 -7.42 -7.67
N MET A 193 -15.08 -7.65 -6.66
CA MET A 193 -15.76 -6.58 -5.93
C MET A 193 -14.78 -5.79 -5.06
N LEU A 194 -15.03 -4.49 -4.91
CA LEU A 194 -14.20 -3.59 -4.08
C LEU A 194 -14.04 -4.12 -2.65
N GLY A 195 -12.81 -4.32 -2.23
CA GLY A 195 -12.43 -4.75 -0.89
C GLY A 195 -12.53 -6.25 -0.63
N ALA A 196 -13.36 -7.00 -1.40
CA ALA A 196 -13.61 -8.41 -1.11
C ALA A 196 -12.33 -9.29 -1.06
N PRO A 197 -11.39 -9.23 -2.02
CA PRO A 197 -10.13 -9.97 -1.91
C PRO A 197 -9.26 -9.49 -0.75
N ILE A 198 -9.22 -8.18 -0.51
CA ILE A 198 -8.40 -7.59 0.57
C ILE A 198 -8.87 -8.11 1.93
N ASP A 199 -10.18 -8.18 2.16
CA ASP A 199 -10.77 -8.74 3.38
C ASP A 199 -10.35 -10.19 3.56
N ARG A 200 -10.41 -11.03 2.50
CA ARG A 200 -10.08 -12.45 2.59
C ARG A 200 -8.60 -12.70 2.85
N VAL A 201 -7.70 -11.99 2.15
CA VAL A 201 -6.26 -12.11 2.37
C VAL A 201 -5.86 -11.56 3.73
N SER A 202 -6.44 -10.43 4.17
CA SER A 202 -6.20 -9.90 5.51
C SER A 202 -6.69 -10.86 6.61
N GLU A 203 -7.89 -11.43 6.47
CA GLU A 203 -8.45 -12.42 7.39
C GLU A 203 -7.53 -13.66 7.48
N LEU A 204 -7.07 -14.18 6.33
CA LEU A 204 -6.15 -15.31 6.26
C LEU A 204 -4.89 -15.06 7.09
N LEU A 205 -4.26 -13.92 6.91
CA LEU A 205 -3.00 -13.59 7.60
C LEU A 205 -3.22 -13.32 9.10
N LEU A 206 -4.24 -12.54 9.47
CA LEU A 206 -4.48 -12.15 10.87
C LEU A 206 -5.07 -13.28 11.73
N GLN A 207 -5.51 -14.38 11.13
CA GLN A 207 -5.91 -15.59 11.87
C GLN A 207 -4.74 -16.48 12.25
N THR A 208 -3.54 -16.26 11.70
CA THR A 208 -2.34 -16.95 12.17
C THR A 208 -1.99 -16.54 13.60
N THR A 209 -1.39 -17.43 14.37
CA THR A 209 -1.01 -17.18 15.77
C THR A 209 -0.07 -15.99 15.91
N GLU A 210 0.81 -15.82 14.95
CA GLU A 210 1.88 -14.81 14.91
C GLU A 210 1.34 -13.39 14.69
N LEU A 211 0.29 -13.27 13.89
CA LEU A 211 -0.28 -11.99 13.49
C LEU A 211 -1.62 -11.66 14.18
N ASN A 212 -2.12 -12.55 15.03
CA ASN A 212 -3.39 -12.36 15.72
C ASN A 212 -3.39 -11.11 16.60
N GLY A 213 -4.51 -10.39 16.57
CA GLY A 213 -4.68 -9.13 17.32
C GLY A 213 -3.94 -7.94 16.74
N LYS A 214 -3.29 -8.09 15.58
CA LYS A 214 -2.63 -7.00 14.85
C LYS A 214 -3.57 -6.38 13.81
N GLN A 215 -3.10 -5.33 13.13
CA GLN A 215 -3.83 -4.65 12.07
C GLN A 215 -2.88 -4.25 10.94
N PHE A 216 -3.37 -4.29 9.70
CA PHE A 216 -2.65 -3.74 8.57
C PHE A 216 -2.96 -2.25 8.37
N VAL A 217 -1.97 -1.48 7.94
CA VAL A 217 -2.12 -0.05 7.63
C VAL A 217 -1.58 0.20 6.22
N PHE A 218 -2.47 0.38 5.25
CA PHE A 218 -2.07 0.76 3.91
C PHE A 218 -1.61 2.22 3.89
N LEU A 219 -0.38 2.45 3.47
CA LEU A 219 0.31 3.73 3.44
C LEU A 219 0.43 4.19 1.98
N ILE A 220 -0.57 4.96 1.50
CA ILE A 220 -0.65 5.37 0.10
C ILE A 220 0.05 6.71 -0.09
N ASP A 221 1.15 6.70 -0.86
CA ASP A 221 1.90 7.89 -1.24
C ASP A 221 1.50 8.40 -2.62
N GLU A 222 1.53 9.70 -2.81
CA GLU A 222 1.12 10.38 -4.05
C GLU A 222 -0.35 10.14 -4.43
N PHE A 223 -1.24 10.16 -3.44
CA PHE A 223 -2.69 9.96 -3.62
C PHE A 223 -3.30 10.93 -4.65
N GLU A 224 -2.72 12.12 -4.80
CA GLU A 224 -3.10 13.11 -5.81
C GLU A 224 -2.92 12.66 -7.27
N ASN A 225 -2.18 11.59 -7.51
CA ASN A 225 -2.01 11.02 -8.86
C ASN A 225 -3.26 10.27 -9.36
N PHE A 226 -4.16 9.89 -8.46
CA PHE A 226 -5.43 9.29 -8.85
C PHE A 226 -6.35 10.28 -9.55
N GLU A 227 -7.05 9.85 -10.58
CA GLU A 227 -8.16 10.58 -11.19
C GLU A 227 -9.35 10.69 -10.22
N ASP A 228 -10.25 11.64 -10.45
CA ASP A 228 -11.35 11.95 -9.53
C ASP A 228 -12.22 10.70 -9.21
N TYR A 229 -12.56 9.87 -10.20
CA TYR A 229 -13.32 8.64 -9.97
C TYR A 229 -12.53 7.59 -9.18
N GLN A 230 -11.21 7.49 -9.41
CA GLN A 230 -10.32 6.58 -8.69
C GLN A 230 -10.18 6.99 -7.23
N GLN A 231 -10.04 8.30 -6.96
CA GLN A 231 -10.05 8.84 -5.61
C GLN A 231 -11.36 8.52 -4.87
N CYS A 232 -12.51 8.62 -5.56
CA CYS A 232 -13.80 8.24 -5.00
C CYS A 232 -13.86 6.77 -4.59
N ILE A 233 -13.28 5.87 -5.40
CA ILE A 233 -13.21 4.42 -5.10
C ILE A 233 -12.35 4.18 -3.87
N VAL A 234 -11.12 4.72 -3.84
CA VAL A 234 -10.21 4.54 -2.68
C VAL A 234 -10.82 5.15 -1.42
N ASN A 235 -11.43 6.34 -1.50
CA ASN A 235 -12.12 6.96 -0.36
C ASN A 235 -13.33 6.14 0.13
N THR A 236 -14.01 5.43 -0.76
CA THR A 236 -15.11 4.52 -0.39
C THR A 236 -14.58 3.35 0.43
N LEU A 237 -13.46 2.75 0.00
CA LEU A 237 -12.80 1.68 0.75
C LEU A 237 -12.29 2.17 2.11
N MET A 238 -11.71 3.37 2.19
CA MET A 238 -11.23 3.96 3.44
C MET A 238 -12.33 4.26 4.46
N LYS A 239 -13.56 4.52 4.01
CA LYS A 239 -14.72 4.80 4.88
C LYS A 239 -15.31 3.54 5.50
N GLN A 240 -15.03 2.38 4.96
CA GLN A 240 -15.48 1.12 5.54
C GLN A 240 -14.73 0.91 6.86
N ILE A 241 -15.47 0.87 7.96
CA ILE A 241 -14.89 0.53 9.28
C ILE A 241 -14.53 -0.94 9.24
N ASN A 242 -13.23 -1.23 9.28
CA ASN A 242 -12.72 -2.59 9.23
C ASN A 242 -11.66 -2.76 10.34
N HIS A 243 -11.77 -3.86 11.09
CA HIS A 243 -10.79 -4.20 12.12
C HIS A 243 -9.52 -4.87 11.56
N LEU A 244 -9.56 -5.29 10.29
CA LEU A 244 -8.44 -5.98 9.63
C LEU A 244 -7.39 -4.98 9.14
N TYR A 245 -7.84 -3.87 8.58
CA TYR A 245 -6.94 -2.86 8.01
C TYR A 245 -7.49 -1.44 8.07
N THR A 246 -6.59 -0.48 7.92
CA THR A 246 -6.89 0.95 7.80
C THR A 246 -5.98 1.61 6.75
N PHE A 247 -6.18 2.90 6.50
CA PHE A 247 -5.44 3.64 5.48
C PHE A 247 -4.83 4.94 6.03
N LYS A 248 -3.60 5.24 5.60
CA LYS A 248 -2.98 6.54 5.78
C LYS A 248 -2.48 7.03 4.43
N ASN A 249 -3.04 8.13 3.95
CA ASN A 249 -2.73 8.67 2.64
C ASN A 249 -1.91 9.95 2.77
N ARG A 250 -1.02 10.14 1.82
CA ARG A 250 -0.30 11.41 1.64
C ARG A 250 -0.81 12.14 0.41
N CYS A 251 -1.15 13.41 0.56
CA CYS A 251 -1.59 14.29 -0.51
C CYS A 251 -0.81 15.61 -0.52
N GLN A 252 -0.59 16.19 -1.69
CA GLN A 252 -0.08 17.55 -1.81
C GLN A 252 -1.23 18.55 -1.58
N ARG A 253 -0.89 19.73 -1.01
CA ARG A 253 -1.88 20.74 -0.65
C ARG A 253 -2.70 21.28 -1.84
N VAL A 254 -2.15 21.22 -3.04
CA VAL A 254 -2.79 21.71 -4.28
C VAL A 254 -3.96 20.81 -4.75
N GLY A 255 -3.99 19.56 -4.34
CA GLY A 255 -5.05 18.59 -4.72
C GLY A 255 -6.28 18.59 -3.82
N LEU A 256 -6.26 19.32 -2.70
CA LEU A 256 -7.32 19.23 -1.69
C LEU A 256 -8.66 19.84 -2.10
N GLU A 257 -8.67 20.86 -2.94
CA GLU A 257 -9.92 21.50 -3.39
C GLU A 257 -10.79 20.53 -4.21
N LYS A 258 -10.17 19.58 -4.92
CA LYS A 258 -10.87 18.54 -5.66
C LYS A 258 -11.27 17.34 -4.80
N THR A 259 -10.47 17.01 -3.78
CA THR A 259 -10.60 15.77 -2.99
C THR A 259 -11.74 15.85 -1.94
N PHE A 260 -12.16 17.03 -1.52
CA PHE A 260 -13.13 17.24 -0.43
C PHE A 260 -14.47 17.83 -0.84
N ASN A 261 -14.91 17.69 -2.09
CA ASN A 261 -16.30 17.94 -2.42
C ASN A 261 -17.21 16.89 -1.76
N PHE A 262 -17.26 16.91 -0.43
CA PHE A 262 -18.34 16.31 0.33
C PHE A 262 -19.62 17.08 0.03
N LYS A 263 -20.37 16.67 -0.98
CA LYS A 263 -21.77 17.09 -1.03
C LYS A 263 -22.42 16.57 0.26
N ARG A 264 -22.60 17.48 1.21
CA ARG A 264 -23.57 17.27 2.29
C ARG A 264 -24.94 17.08 1.60
N LYS A 265 -25.45 15.87 1.58
CA LYS A 265 -26.87 15.60 1.43
C LYS A 265 -27.48 15.45 2.80
#